data_21c628a5505a7a039f2166b898af1427
#
_entry.id   21c628a5505a7a039f2166b898af1427
#
_cell.length_a   1.000
_cell.length_b   1.000
_cell.length_c   1.000
_cell.angle_alpha   90.00
_cell.angle_beta   90.00
_cell.angle_gamma   90.00
#
_symmetry.space_group_name_H-M   'P 1'
#
loop_
_entity.id
_entity.type
_entity.pdbx_description
1 polymer ?
#
loop_
_entity_poly.entity_id
_entity_poly.type
_entity_poly.pdbx_seq_one_letter_code
_entity_poly.pdbx_strand_id
1 'polypeptide(L)'
;VKITIGLSLSLTGEYSPMGRQAELAIRLFVADANASSALRVAGERCEFALECHDDASDPARCAEIYRSLCADRRADIIFGPYSNRLARVAAPIAERSGRVFVNHGGAGDELYEQGYKLIVGILSPASDYLRGFVRLLTELKLWRKRAAIVASKAAFARAVALGFERAAGERAARRRGVRVRVKWNGAFDPEATPARLFPALARNRVNALASAGSYEHDVAVMRAVAASPLNIPVLGCVAAGVGRFRSDLGELAEGIVGPSQWEESVELEPALGPTPAEFARRMRSAGAADSPDYPAAQIYAAGLLTTAALSSAGGCDDAMLRAAFADLRTNTMFGDFSIDRVTGRQIGHQMLLVQWHRGKKVIIVPESHDDSVSPDYPSGLRLLLAGIEMFRLRRPDDSQESLDDDDPDADKR
;
A
#
# COMPACT_ATOMS: atom_id res chain seq x y z
N VAL A 1 18.01 -26.61 15.90
CA VAL A 1 18.22 -26.41 14.45
C VAL A 1 18.13 -24.92 14.15
N LYS A 2 19.02 -24.41 13.27
CA LYS A 2 19.03 -23.00 12.86
C LYS A 2 18.44 -22.88 11.45
N ILE A 3 17.49 -21.95 11.25
CA ILE A 3 16.86 -21.68 9.98
C ILE A 3 17.25 -20.25 9.55
N THR A 4 17.90 -20.14 8.41
CA THR A 4 18.44 -18.87 7.91
C THR A 4 17.45 -18.19 6.97
N ILE A 5 17.01 -16.97 7.31
CA ILE A 5 16.27 -16.07 6.42
C ILE A 5 17.29 -15.24 5.63
N GLY A 6 17.27 -15.35 4.31
CA GLY A 6 18.11 -14.56 3.41
C GLY A 6 17.30 -13.49 2.67
N LEU A 7 17.84 -12.25 2.62
CA LEU A 7 17.19 -11.15 1.94
C LEU A 7 18.17 -10.04 1.55
N SER A 8 17.74 -9.17 0.65
CA SER A 8 18.34 -7.84 0.53
C SER A 8 17.39 -6.75 1.02
N LEU A 9 17.95 -5.68 1.55
CA LEU A 9 17.26 -4.45 1.88
C LEU A 9 18.10 -3.27 1.36
N SER A 10 17.41 -2.21 0.96
CA SER A 10 18.08 -0.97 0.56
C SER A 10 18.48 -0.19 1.81
N LEU A 11 19.66 -0.47 2.37
CA LEU A 11 20.19 0.28 3.53
C LEU A 11 20.81 1.60 3.11
N THR A 12 21.15 1.72 1.81
CA THR A 12 21.60 2.93 1.13
C THR A 12 20.80 3.17 -0.15
N GLY A 13 20.95 4.35 -0.78
CA GLY A 13 20.22 4.72 -1.98
C GLY A 13 18.79 5.22 -1.76
N GLU A 14 18.01 5.26 -2.82
CA GLU A 14 16.67 5.87 -2.89
C GLU A 14 15.68 5.32 -1.85
N TYR A 15 15.70 4.01 -1.64
CA TYR A 15 14.75 3.31 -0.74
C TYR A 15 15.28 3.15 0.68
N SER A 16 16.41 3.78 1.04
CA SER A 16 17.04 3.58 2.35
C SER A 16 16.16 3.94 3.55
N PRO A 17 15.26 4.94 3.52
CA PRO A 17 14.38 5.19 4.65
C PRO A 17 13.47 3.99 4.98
N MET A 18 12.94 3.33 3.96
CA MET A 18 12.08 2.15 4.09
C MET A 18 12.89 0.89 4.41
N GLY A 19 14.05 0.74 3.78
CA GLY A 19 14.95 -0.39 4.00
C GLY A 19 15.47 -0.47 5.43
N ARG A 20 15.82 0.66 6.03
CA ARG A 20 16.28 0.72 7.44
C ARG A 20 15.16 0.39 8.43
N GLN A 21 13.93 0.84 8.18
CA GLN A 21 12.78 0.44 8.99
C GLN A 21 12.52 -1.08 8.90
N ALA A 22 12.61 -1.64 7.70
CA ALA A 22 12.44 -3.06 7.48
C ALA A 22 13.58 -3.87 8.14
N GLU A 23 14.82 -3.38 8.11
CA GLU A 23 15.95 -4.04 8.79
C GLU A 23 15.73 -4.11 10.30
N LEU A 24 15.36 -2.99 10.93
CA LEU A 24 15.09 -2.96 12.37
C LEU A 24 13.96 -3.93 12.73
N ALA A 25 12.89 -3.96 11.92
CA ALA A 25 11.74 -4.82 12.16
C ALA A 25 12.05 -6.31 12.00
N ILE A 26 12.81 -6.71 10.98
CA ILE A 26 13.17 -8.12 10.82
C ILE A 26 14.15 -8.60 11.90
N ARG A 27 15.06 -7.74 12.35
CA ARG A 27 15.94 -8.05 13.49
C ARG A 27 15.13 -8.19 14.78
N LEU A 28 14.15 -7.31 15.01
CA LEU A 28 13.23 -7.40 16.13
C LEU A 28 12.42 -8.71 16.08
N PHE A 29 11.88 -9.06 14.91
CA PHE A 29 11.17 -10.33 14.73
C PHE A 29 12.06 -11.54 15.10
N VAL A 30 13.29 -11.59 14.59
CA VAL A 30 14.23 -12.69 14.86
C VAL A 30 14.53 -12.80 16.37
N ALA A 31 14.74 -11.65 17.03
CA ALA A 31 14.97 -11.62 18.47
C ALA A 31 13.76 -12.13 19.25
N ASP A 32 12.55 -11.66 18.91
CA ASP A 32 11.29 -12.04 19.56
C ASP A 32 10.99 -13.53 19.33
N ALA A 33 11.13 -14.04 18.12
CA ALA A 33 10.88 -15.43 17.78
C ALA A 33 11.83 -16.39 18.52
N ASN A 34 13.12 -16.04 18.59
CA ASN A 34 14.13 -16.84 19.27
C ASN A 34 13.93 -16.80 20.79
N ALA A 35 13.54 -15.65 21.36
CA ALA A 35 13.27 -15.51 22.79
C ALA A 35 12.03 -16.29 23.22
N SER A 36 10.96 -16.27 22.42
CA SER A 36 9.70 -16.95 22.73
C SER A 36 9.78 -18.47 22.61
N SER A 37 10.79 -19.01 21.96
CA SER A 37 10.91 -20.45 21.62
C SER A 37 9.68 -20.99 20.85
N ALA A 38 8.97 -20.10 20.14
CA ALA A 38 7.73 -20.44 19.46
C ALA A 38 7.96 -21.26 18.18
N LEU A 39 9.15 -21.13 17.55
CA LEU A 39 9.46 -21.87 16.33
C LEU A 39 9.76 -23.34 16.65
N ARG A 40 8.86 -24.21 16.22
CA ARG A 40 9.02 -25.66 16.24
C ARG A 40 8.83 -26.23 14.85
N VAL A 41 9.77 -27.05 14.40
CA VAL A 41 9.72 -27.73 13.11
C VAL A 41 9.87 -29.23 13.37
N ALA A 42 8.95 -30.04 12.92
CA ALA A 42 8.87 -31.47 13.23
C ALA A 42 8.97 -31.80 14.74
N GLY A 43 8.42 -30.91 15.59
CA GLY A 43 8.47 -31.06 17.05
C GLY A 43 9.74 -30.53 17.71
N GLU A 44 10.81 -30.29 16.98
CA GLU A 44 12.08 -29.76 17.48
C GLU A 44 12.08 -28.24 17.58
N ARG A 45 12.72 -27.70 18.62
CA ARG A 45 12.95 -26.26 18.73
C ARG A 45 13.96 -25.79 17.70
N CYS A 46 13.59 -24.76 16.96
CA CYS A 46 14.44 -24.10 15.99
C CYS A 46 14.66 -22.63 16.36
N GLU A 47 15.68 -22.03 15.78
CA GLU A 47 16.00 -20.60 15.90
C GLU A 47 16.22 -20.01 14.52
N PHE A 48 15.79 -18.74 14.34
CA PHE A 48 16.09 -18.01 13.13
C PHE A 48 17.50 -17.41 13.16
N ALA A 49 18.14 -17.44 12.00
CA ALA A 49 19.29 -16.60 11.67
C ALA A 49 18.92 -15.65 10.54
N LEU A 50 19.61 -14.53 10.45
CA LEU A 50 19.40 -13.54 9.41
C LEU A 50 20.65 -13.35 8.57
N GLU A 51 20.53 -13.51 7.26
CA GLU A 51 21.52 -13.12 6.26
C GLU A 51 20.95 -11.96 5.43
N CYS A 52 21.30 -10.72 5.81
CA CYS A 52 20.78 -9.49 5.22
C CYS A 52 21.90 -8.72 4.51
N HIS A 53 21.64 -8.32 3.26
CA HIS A 53 22.60 -7.59 2.42
C HIS A 53 22.02 -6.25 1.96
N ASP A 54 22.88 -5.23 1.81
CA ASP A 54 22.49 -3.94 1.23
C ASP A 54 22.51 -4.03 -0.29
N ASP A 55 21.35 -3.85 -0.93
CA ASP A 55 21.23 -3.77 -2.38
C ASP A 55 21.46 -2.35 -2.95
N ALA A 56 21.65 -1.37 -2.09
CA ALA A 56 21.87 0.03 -2.44
C ALA A 56 20.77 0.62 -3.36
N SER A 57 19.56 0.07 -3.33
CA SER A 57 18.46 0.40 -4.25
C SER A 57 18.78 0.12 -5.73
N ASP A 58 19.78 -0.74 -5.99
CA ASP A 58 20.28 -1.06 -7.32
C ASP A 58 19.81 -2.44 -7.79
N PRO A 59 19.12 -2.54 -8.96
CA PRO A 59 18.62 -3.81 -9.47
C PRO A 59 19.72 -4.84 -9.81
N ALA A 60 20.89 -4.39 -10.28
CA ALA A 60 21.96 -5.31 -10.64
C ALA A 60 22.57 -5.94 -9.39
N ARG A 61 22.85 -5.12 -8.38
CA ARG A 61 23.33 -5.58 -7.07
C ARG A 61 22.31 -6.48 -6.37
N CYS A 62 21.03 -6.13 -6.42
CA CYS A 62 19.94 -6.97 -5.94
C CYS A 62 19.98 -8.36 -6.61
N ALA A 63 20.11 -8.40 -7.96
CA ALA A 63 20.20 -9.67 -8.69
C ALA A 63 21.40 -10.54 -8.25
N GLU A 64 22.57 -9.95 -8.03
CA GLU A 64 23.77 -10.65 -7.56
C GLU A 64 23.55 -11.26 -6.17
N ILE A 65 22.96 -10.50 -5.24
CA ILE A 65 22.63 -10.95 -3.90
C ILE A 65 21.69 -12.17 -3.95
N TYR A 66 20.58 -12.06 -4.71
CA TYR A 66 19.62 -13.19 -4.77
C TYR A 66 20.19 -14.43 -5.48
N ARG A 67 21.07 -14.27 -6.49
CA ARG A 67 21.77 -15.42 -7.06
C ARG A 67 22.66 -16.10 -6.01
N SER A 68 23.37 -15.32 -5.20
CA SER A 68 24.20 -15.85 -4.10
C SER A 68 23.37 -16.52 -3.01
N LEU A 69 22.28 -15.90 -2.55
CA LEU A 69 21.40 -16.46 -1.51
C LEU A 69 20.73 -17.77 -1.94
N CYS A 70 20.38 -17.90 -3.23
CA CYS A 70 19.77 -19.11 -3.78
C CYS A 70 20.80 -20.19 -4.14
N ALA A 71 22.05 -19.82 -4.45
CA ALA A 71 23.12 -20.76 -4.71
C ALA A 71 23.46 -21.55 -3.44
N ASP A 72 23.73 -22.85 -3.59
CA ASP A 72 24.16 -23.75 -2.52
C ASP A 72 23.26 -23.71 -1.25
N ARG A 73 22.03 -23.23 -1.38
CA ARG A 73 21.07 -23.06 -0.28
C ARG A 73 21.66 -22.31 0.93
N ARG A 74 22.38 -21.21 0.70
CA ARG A 74 22.95 -20.38 1.77
C ARG A 74 21.90 -19.86 2.74
N ALA A 75 20.69 -19.59 2.25
CA ALA A 75 19.52 -19.30 3.08
C ALA A 75 18.48 -20.40 2.96
N ASP A 76 17.78 -20.72 4.03
CA ASP A 76 16.70 -21.70 4.04
C ASP A 76 15.40 -21.10 3.51
N ILE A 77 15.16 -19.83 3.78
CA ILE A 77 13.97 -19.08 3.36
C ILE A 77 14.42 -17.80 2.66
N ILE A 78 13.82 -17.49 1.51
CA ILE A 78 14.12 -16.26 0.77
C ILE A 78 13.03 -15.24 0.98
N PHE A 79 13.36 -14.11 1.63
CA PHE A 79 12.49 -12.94 1.69
C PHE A 79 12.81 -11.99 0.53
N GLY A 80 11.79 -11.38 -0.05
CA GLY A 80 11.94 -10.40 -1.12
C GLY A 80 12.54 -9.08 -0.63
N PRO A 81 13.01 -8.22 -1.55
CA PRO A 81 13.47 -6.87 -1.22
C PRO A 81 12.30 -5.90 -1.08
N TYR A 82 12.57 -4.72 -0.53
CA TYR A 82 11.64 -3.61 -0.64
C TYR A 82 11.74 -2.95 -2.02
N SER A 83 10.63 -2.64 -2.53
CA SER A 83 10.10 -2.02 -3.75
C SER A 83 9.74 -3.02 -4.84
N ASN A 84 8.73 -2.65 -5.63
CA ASN A 84 8.30 -3.44 -6.78
C ASN A 84 9.42 -3.56 -7.84
N ARG A 85 10.26 -2.51 -7.98
CA ARG A 85 11.39 -2.49 -8.91
C ARG A 85 12.41 -3.59 -8.60
N LEU A 86 12.74 -3.79 -7.34
CA LEU A 86 13.71 -4.80 -6.90
C LEU A 86 13.08 -6.20 -6.81
N ALA A 87 11.82 -6.30 -6.35
CA ALA A 87 11.09 -7.58 -6.31
C ALA A 87 10.97 -8.22 -7.69
N ARG A 88 10.76 -7.44 -8.75
CA ARG A 88 10.74 -7.92 -10.15
C ARG A 88 12.06 -8.52 -10.62
N VAL A 89 13.16 -8.14 -10.00
CA VAL A 89 14.49 -8.72 -10.28
C VAL A 89 14.71 -9.98 -9.46
N ALA A 90 14.33 -9.97 -8.19
CA ALA A 90 14.57 -11.06 -7.25
C ALA A 90 13.65 -12.27 -7.48
N ALA A 91 12.36 -12.05 -7.70
CA ALA A 91 11.36 -13.13 -7.83
C ALA A 91 11.69 -14.17 -8.91
N PRO A 92 12.05 -13.79 -10.17
CA PRO A 92 12.41 -14.77 -11.18
C PRO A 92 13.71 -15.54 -10.86
N ILE A 93 14.60 -14.98 -10.04
CA ILE A 93 15.81 -15.69 -9.60
C ILE A 93 15.42 -16.77 -8.60
N ALA A 94 14.62 -16.45 -7.59
CA ALA A 94 14.13 -17.40 -6.61
C ALA A 94 13.32 -18.53 -7.28
N GLU A 95 12.38 -18.18 -8.18
CA GLU A 95 11.57 -19.15 -8.92
C GLU A 95 12.42 -20.16 -9.71
N ARG A 96 13.38 -19.67 -10.52
CA ARG A 96 14.28 -20.55 -11.28
C ARG A 96 15.18 -21.42 -10.42
N SER A 97 15.45 -20.98 -9.19
CA SER A 97 16.24 -21.73 -8.21
C SER A 97 15.39 -22.71 -7.38
N GLY A 98 14.08 -22.79 -7.65
CA GLY A 98 13.15 -23.63 -6.91
C GLY A 98 12.98 -23.21 -5.45
N ARG A 99 13.03 -21.90 -5.15
CA ARG A 99 12.98 -21.36 -3.78
C ARG A 99 11.67 -20.61 -3.52
N VAL A 100 11.06 -20.86 -2.37
CA VAL A 100 9.95 -20.02 -1.89
C VAL A 100 10.42 -18.58 -1.74
N PHE A 101 9.67 -17.67 -2.33
CA PHE A 101 9.92 -16.24 -2.30
C PHE A 101 8.84 -15.52 -1.51
N VAL A 102 9.13 -15.15 -0.26
CA VAL A 102 8.21 -14.42 0.62
C VAL A 102 8.27 -12.93 0.25
N ASN A 103 7.35 -12.49 -0.57
CA ASN A 103 7.31 -11.13 -1.11
C ASN A 103 6.62 -10.17 -0.14
N HIS A 104 7.41 -9.50 0.68
CA HIS A 104 6.91 -8.49 1.61
C HIS A 104 6.99 -7.06 1.07
N GLY A 105 7.68 -6.80 -0.04
CA GLY A 105 8.00 -5.43 -0.47
C GLY A 105 7.54 -5.05 -1.87
N GLY A 106 7.15 -6.01 -2.72
CA GLY A 106 6.73 -5.78 -4.08
C GLY A 106 5.21 -5.86 -4.26
N ALA A 107 4.54 -4.71 -4.43
CA ALA A 107 3.09 -4.64 -4.57
C ALA A 107 2.58 -4.81 -6.02
N GLY A 108 3.47 -4.91 -7.02
CA GLY A 108 3.06 -4.96 -8.44
C GLY A 108 2.27 -6.20 -8.79
N ASP A 109 1.11 -6.03 -9.40
CA ASP A 109 0.26 -7.13 -9.85
C ASP A 109 0.98 -8.07 -10.83
N GLU A 110 1.87 -7.51 -11.64
CA GLU A 110 2.66 -8.28 -12.61
C GLU A 110 3.54 -9.38 -11.99
N LEU A 111 3.88 -9.27 -10.69
CA LEU A 111 4.61 -10.34 -9.99
C LEU A 111 3.81 -11.63 -9.90
N TYR A 112 2.50 -11.52 -9.86
CA TYR A 112 1.57 -12.64 -9.72
C TYR A 112 0.97 -13.10 -11.06
N GLU A 113 1.30 -12.41 -12.15
CA GLU A 113 0.83 -12.70 -13.51
C GLU A 113 1.89 -13.48 -14.33
N GLN A 114 3.12 -13.65 -13.80
CA GLN A 114 4.21 -14.38 -14.48
C GLN A 114 4.09 -15.91 -14.41
N GLY A 115 3.14 -16.43 -13.65
CA GLY A 115 2.97 -17.86 -13.46
C GLY A 115 3.96 -18.50 -12.48
N TYR A 116 4.62 -17.71 -11.65
CA TYR A 116 5.48 -18.22 -10.57
C TYR A 116 4.70 -19.11 -9.62
N LYS A 117 5.30 -20.23 -9.22
CA LYS A 117 4.68 -21.23 -8.35
C LYS A 117 5.07 -21.08 -6.89
N LEU A 118 6.21 -20.46 -6.63
CA LEU A 118 6.81 -20.38 -5.30
C LEU A 118 6.74 -18.99 -4.65
N ILE A 119 6.06 -18.03 -5.28
CA ILE A 119 5.85 -16.71 -4.68
C ILE A 119 4.73 -16.72 -3.64
N VAL A 120 4.93 -15.96 -2.55
CA VAL A 120 3.98 -15.73 -1.46
C VAL A 120 3.86 -14.24 -1.22
N GLY A 121 2.72 -13.65 -1.52
CA GLY A 121 2.44 -12.23 -1.30
C GLY A 121 2.01 -11.94 0.13
N ILE A 122 2.63 -10.97 0.78
CA ILE A 122 2.30 -10.53 2.14
C ILE A 122 1.40 -9.31 2.14
N LEU A 123 1.57 -8.41 1.17
CA LEU A 123 0.91 -7.11 1.10
C LEU A 123 -0.16 -7.08 0.00
N SER A 124 -1.11 -6.14 0.11
CA SER A 124 -2.11 -5.91 -0.93
C SER A 124 -1.45 -5.50 -2.25
N PRO A 125 -1.94 -6.00 -3.40
CA PRO A 125 -1.41 -5.64 -4.70
C PRO A 125 -1.74 -4.19 -5.08
N ALA A 126 -0.96 -3.65 -6.02
CA ALA A 126 -1.07 -2.25 -6.46
C ALA A 126 -2.48 -1.88 -6.97
N SER A 127 -3.18 -2.83 -7.60
CA SER A 127 -4.54 -2.61 -8.09
C SER A 127 -5.57 -2.33 -6.98
N ASP A 128 -5.27 -2.62 -5.72
CA ASP A 128 -6.18 -2.37 -4.61
C ASP A 128 -5.95 -0.99 -3.94
N TYR A 129 -4.84 -0.30 -4.25
CA TYR A 129 -4.44 0.92 -3.55
C TYR A 129 -5.50 2.03 -3.56
N LEU A 130 -6.16 2.29 -4.68
CA LEU A 130 -7.16 3.36 -4.78
C LEU A 130 -8.60 2.84 -4.77
N ARG A 131 -8.86 1.59 -4.40
CA ARG A 131 -10.24 1.08 -4.19
C ARG A 131 -10.94 1.85 -3.07
N GLY A 132 -10.24 2.07 -1.94
CA GLY A 132 -10.76 2.85 -0.82
C GLY A 132 -11.17 4.26 -1.23
N PHE A 133 -10.40 4.93 -2.12
CA PHE A 133 -10.78 6.24 -2.66
C PHE A 133 -12.08 6.18 -3.47
N VAL A 134 -12.27 5.16 -4.30
CA VAL A 134 -13.54 4.97 -5.04
C VAL A 134 -14.69 4.71 -4.08
N ARG A 135 -14.49 3.86 -3.06
CA ARG A 135 -15.49 3.61 -2.01
C ARG A 135 -15.88 4.90 -1.32
N LEU A 136 -14.90 5.72 -0.90
CA LEU A 136 -15.15 7.04 -0.35
C LEU A 136 -16.05 7.86 -1.25
N LEU A 137 -15.77 7.92 -2.55
CA LEU A 137 -16.62 8.64 -3.50
C LEU A 137 -18.06 8.10 -3.52
N THR A 138 -18.28 6.81 -3.28
CA THR A 138 -19.67 6.27 -3.23
C THR A 138 -20.46 6.78 -2.04
N GLU A 139 -19.81 7.08 -0.95
CA GLU A 139 -20.38 7.50 0.33
C GLU A 139 -20.60 9.01 0.41
N LEU A 140 -19.81 9.79 -0.32
CA LEU A 140 -19.93 11.24 -0.34
C LEU A 140 -21.26 11.72 -0.96
N LYS A 141 -21.90 12.71 -0.32
CA LYS A 141 -23.14 13.36 -0.82
C LYS A 141 -22.82 14.41 -1.90
N LEU A 142 -22.04 14.03 -2.91
CA LEU A 142 -21.79 14.87 -4.08
C LEU A 142 -22.84 14.59 -5.15
N TRP A 143 -23.42 15.64 -5.73
CA TRP A 143 -24.44 15.53 -6.79
C TRP A 143 -23.96 14.70 -7.99
N ARG A 144 -22.73 14.95 -8.46
CA ARG A 144 -22.08 14.20 -9.54
C ARG A 144 -20.63 13.92 -9.12
N LYS A 145 -20.21 12.68 -9.23
CA LYS A 145 -18.87 12.22 -8.82
C LYS A 145 -18.03 12.03 -10.08
N ARG A 146 -17.42 13.11 -10.55
CA ARG A 146 -16.59 13.15 -11.75
C ARG A 146 -15.13 13.05 -11.37
N ALA A 147 -14.60 11.86 -11.51
CA ALA A 147 -13.25 11.52 -11.08
C ALA A 147 -12.22 11.68 -12.21
N ALA A 148 -11.00 12.00 -11.83
CA ALA A 148 -9.82 11.91 -12.66
C ALA A 148 -8.77 11.02 -12.01
N ILE A 149 -7.97 10.36 -12.84
CA ILE A 149 -6.76 9.65 -12.42
C ILE A 149 -5.56 10.17 -13.20
N VAL A 150 -4.51 10.57 -12.48
CA VAL A 150 -3.23 11.05 -13.03
C VAL A 150 -2.16 10.04 -12.63
N ALA A 151 -1.70 9.22 -13.58
CA ALA A 151 -0.74 8.16 -13.30
C ALA A 151 0.54 8.32 -14.11
N SER A 152 1.67 7.96 -13.55
CA SER A 152 2.93 7.85 -14.28
C SER A 152 2.94 6.60 -15.17
N LYS A 153 3.96 6.46 -16.04
CA LYS A 153 4.11 5.29 -16.90
C LYS A 153 4.69 4.06 -16.20
N ALA A 154 5.10 4.17 -14.93
CA ALA A 154 5.65 3.05 -14.18
C ALA A 154 4.62 1.90 -14.05
N ALA A 155 5.10 0.65 -14.03
CA ALA A 155 4.23 -0.52 -13.96
C ALA A 155 3.30 -0.49 -12.72
N PHE A 156 3.86 -0.14 -11.55
CA PHE A 156 3.09 0.06 -10.31
C PHE A 156 1.96 1.08 -10.49
N ALA A 157 2.28 2.29 -11.00
CA ALA A 157 1.30 3.35 -11.18
C ALA A 157 0.18 2.97 -12.15
N ARG A 158 0.53 2.22 -13.21
CA ARG A 158 -0.47 1.69 -14.16
C ARG A 158 -1.39 0.66 -13.49
N ALA A 159 -0.86 -0.23 -12.65
CA ALA A 159 -1.67 -1.20 -11.91
C ALA A 159 -2.64 -0.49 -10.96
N VAL A 160 -2.17 0.52 -10.22
CA VAL A 160 -3.02 1.38 -9.36
C VAL A 160 -4.12 2.05 -10.17
N ALA A 161 -3.79 2.67 -11.31
CA ALA A 161 -4.77 3.36 -12.16
C ALA A 161 -5.81 2.38 -12.74
N LEU A 162 -5.40 1.21 -13.19
CA LEU A 162 -6.31 0.17 -13.67
C LEU A 162 -7.23 -0.33 -12.55
N GLY A 163 -6.70 -0.50 -11.33
CA GLY A 163 -7.49 -0.86 -10.16
C GLY A 163 -8.55 0.20 -9.81
N PHE A 164 -8.15 1.48 -9.81
CA PHE A 164 -9.07 2.61 -9.65
C PHE A 164 -10.19 2.60 -10.71
N GLU A 165 -9.85 2.39 -11.98
CA GLU A 165 -10.81 2.35 -13.07
C GLU A 165 -11.78 1.19 -12.95
N ARG A 166 -11.28 -0.01 -12.58
CA ARG A 166 -12.10 -1.20 -12.32
C ARG A 166 -13.08 -0.95 -11.19
N ALA A 167 -12.60 -0.44 -10.05
CA ALA A 167 -13.46 -0.10 -8.90
C ALA A 167 -14.54 0.93 -9.27
N ALA A 168 -14.19 1.99 -10.00
CA ALA A 168 -15.15 2.98 -10.48
C ALA A 168 -16.14 2.41 -11.52
N GLY A 169 -15.75 1.34 -12.22
CA GLY A 169 -16.58 0.59 -13.17
C GLY A 169 -17.55 -0.38 -12.50
N GLU A 170 -17.35 -0.74 -11.26
CA GLU A 170 -18.23 -1.66 -10.52
C GLU A 170 -19.66 -1.13 -10.43
N ARG A 171 -20.63 -2.07 -10.40
CA ARG A 171 -22.06 -1.73 -10.41
C ARG A 171 -22.44 -0.81 -9.25
N ALA A 172 -21.87 -1.04 -8.06
CA ALA A 172 -22.11 -0.23 -6.87
C ALA A 172 -21.66 1.23 -7.07
N ALA A 173 -20.41 1.44 -7.49
CA ALA A 173 -19.84 2.77 -7.74
C ALA A 173 -20.61 3.51 -8.86
N ARG A 174 -20.94 2.81 -9.96
CA ARG A 174 -21.71 3.35 -11.07
C ARG A 174 -23.12 3.78 -10.67
N ARG A 175 -23.81 3.00 -9.83
CA ARG A 175 -25.13 3.35 -9.28
C ARG A 175 -25.07 4.58 -8.38
N ARG A 176 -23.98 4.77 -7.66
CA ARG A 176 -23.75 5.96 -6.82
C ARG A 176 -23.20 7.16 -7.61
N GLY A 177 -23.17 7.09 -8.94
CA GLY A 177 -22.82 8.20 -9.82
C GLY A 177 -21.34 8.44 -10.03
N VAL A 178 -20.45 7.55 -9.57
CA VAL A 178 -19.01 7.67 -9.83
C VAL A 178 -18.72 7.47 -11.32
N ARG A 179 -17.99 8.40 -11.92
CA ARG A 179 -17.56 8.35 -13.33
C ARG A 179 -16.15 8.88 -13.48
N VAL A 180 -15.26 8.08 -14.04
CA VAL A 180 -13.93 8.53 -14.45
C VAL A 180 -14.06 9.32 -15.75
N ARG A 181 -13.72 10.59 -15.74
CA ARG A 181 -13.86 11.53 -16.85
C ARG A 181 -12.54 11.89 -17.51
N VAL A 182 -11.47 11.94 -16.73
CA VAL A 182 -10.14 12.28 -17.21
C VAL A 182 -9.15 11.22 -16.77
N LYS A 183 -8.36 10.75 -17.69
CA LYS A 183 -7.25 9.82 -17.47
C LYS A 183 -6.00 10.43 -18.06
N TRP A 184 -4.97 10.59 -17.25
CA TRP A 184 -3.65 10.98 -17.68
C TRP A 184 -2.68 9.84 -17.37
N ASN A 185 -1.92 9.43 -18.37
CA ASN A 185 -0.92 8.38 -18.22
C ASN A 185 0.41 8.88 -18.83
N GLY A 186 1.26 9.45 -18.00
CA GLY A 186 2.53 10.02 -18.40
C GLY A 186 3.32 10.62 -17.25
N ALA A 187 4.56 11.00 -17.52
CA ALA A 187 5.32 11.80 -16.57
C ALA A 187 4.54 13.11 -16.29
N PHE A 188 4.57 13.56 -15.05
CA PHE A 188 4.04 14.85 -14.68
C PHE A 188 5.19 15.85 -14.63
N ASP A 189 5.18 16.76 -15.57
CA ASP A 189 6.07 17.92 -15.61
C ASP A 189 5.31 19.11 -15.04
N PRO A 190 5.76 19.70 -13.91
CA PRO A 190 5.05 20.80 -13.26
C PRO A 190 4.86 22.04 -14.14
N GLU A 191 5.72 22.25 -15.13
CA GLU A 191 5.64 23.42 -16.04
C GLU A 191 4.76 23.13 -17.26
N ALA A 192 4.92 21.96 -17.89
CA ALA A 192 4.27 21.64 -19.16
C ALA A 192 2.93 20.89 -19.01
N THR A 193 2.80 19.99 -18.02
CA THR A 193 1.62 19.14 -17.89
C THR A 193 0.35 19.92 -17.52
N PRO A 194 0.37 20.91 -16.61
CA PRO A 194 -0.82 21.69 -16.25
C PRO A 194 -1.52 22.32 -17.45
N ALA A 195 -0.76 22.87 -18.39
CA ALA A 195 -1.31 23.52 -19.59
C ALA A 195 -2.21 22.58 -20.44
N ARG A 196 -1.95 21.28 -20.39
CA ARG A 196 -2.72 20.25 -21.12
C ARG A 196 -3.77 19.57 -20.26
N LEU A 197 -3.47 19.29 -19.02
CA LEU A 197 -4.31 18.53 -18.10
C LEU A 197 -5.43 19.40 -17.50
N PHE A 198 -5.13 20.60 -17.02
CA PHE A 198 -6.10 21.41 -16.28
C PHE A 198 -7.31 21.87 -17.12
N PRO A 199 -7.17 22.27 -18.41
CA PRO A 199 -8.34 22.52 -19.25
C PRO A 199 -9.23 21.29 -19.42
N ALA A 200 -8.67 20.08 -19.43
CA ALA A 200 -9.46 18.85 -19.50
C ALA A 200 -10.19 18.57 -18.18
N LEU A 201 -9.55 18.82 -17.03
CA LEU A 201 -10.20 18.70 -15.72
C LEU A 201 -11.37 19.69 -15.58
N ALA A 202 -11.16 20.95 -15.96
CA ALA A 202 -12.18 22.01 -15.93
C ALA A 202 -13.37 21.68 -16.84
N ARG A 203 -13.14 21.39 -18.13
CA ARG A 203 -14.20 21.05 -19.10
C ARG A 203 -15.04 19.85 -18.65
N ASN A 204 -14.42 18.87 -18.01
CA ASN A 204 -15.12 17.69 -17.48
C ASN A 204 -15.70 17.94 -16.08
N ARG A 205 -15.56 19.15 -15.53
CA ARG A 205 -16.03 19.52 -14.18
C ARG A 205 -15.61 18.44 -13.16
N VAL A 206 -14.32 18.07 -13.17
CA VAL A 206 -13.78 17.08 -12.26
C VAL A 206 -13.84 17.60 -10.83
N ASN A 207 -14.40 16.80 -9.92
CA ASN A 207 -14.54 17.15 -8.51
C ASN A 207 -13.87 16.13 -7.57
N ALA A 208 -13.23 15.13 -8.14
CA ALA A 208 -12.38 14.18 -7.42
C ALA A 208 -11.16 13.84 -8.28
N LEU A 209 -9.94 13.99 -7.74
CA LEU A 209 -8.70 13.68 -8.45
C LEU A 209 -7.85 12.75 -7.61
N ALA A 210 -7.45 11.63 -8.22
CA ALA A 210 -6.47 10.71 -7.66
C ALA A 210 -5.17 10.76 -8.46
N SER A 211 -4.02 10.63 -7.79
CA SER A 211 -2.70 10.52 -8.43
C SER A 211 -1.99 9.23 -8.02
N ALA A 212 -1.26 8.64 -8.95
CA ALA A 212 -0.45 7.45 -8.73
C ALA A 212 0.86 7.54 -9.50
N GLY A 213 1.98 7.61 -8.79
CA GLY A 213 3.30 7.68 -9.38
C GLY A 213 4.41 7.31 -8.41
N SER A 214 5.60 7.86 -8.65
CA SER A 214 6.60 7.96 -7.59
C SER A 214 6.11 8.95 -6.54
N TYR A 215 6.78 8.96 -5.41
CA TYR A 215 6.47 9.94 -4.35
C TYR A 215 6.53 11.38 -4.89
N GLU A 216 7.59 11.71 -5.62
CA GLU A 216 7.83 13.04 -6.21
C GLU A 216 6.77 13.39 -7.26
N HIS A 217 6.32 12.41 -8.06
CA HIS A 217 5.24 12.60 -9.01
C HIS A 217 3.95 13.03 -8.31
N ASP A 218 3.56 12.31 -7.27
CA ASP A 218 2.31 12.59 -6.55
C ASP A 218 2.37 13.94 -5.83
N VAL A 219 3.50 14.26 -5.19
CA VAL A 219 3.73 15.58 -4.56
C VAL A 219 3.65 16.71 -5.59
N ALA A 220 4.27 16.54 -6.77
CA ALA A 220 4.21 17.54 -7.84
C ALA A 220 2.78 17.76 -8.33
N VAL A 221 2.00 16.70 -8.53
CA VAL A 221 0.57 16.79 -8.92
C VAL A 221 -0.23 17.56 -7.87
N MET A 222 -0.07 17.22 -6.57
CA MET A 222 -0.83 17.87 -5.50
C MET A 222 -0.47 19.37 -5.38
N ARG A 223 0.81 19.73 -5.47
CA ARG A 223 1.26 21.13 -5.48
C ARG A 223 0.69 21.91 -6.67
N ALA A 224 0.74 21.34 -7.87
CA ALA A 224 0.23 22.00 -9.07
C ALA A 224 -1.29 22.22 -9.01
N VAL A 225 -2.05 21.25 -8.51
CA VAL A 225 -3.50 21.39 -8.31
C VAL A 225 -3.81 22.45 -7.26
N ALA A 226 -3.08 22.48 -6.14
CA ALA A 226 -3.25 23.50 -5.10
C ALA A 226 -2.94 24.93 -5.58
N ALA A 227 -1.98 25.08 -6.49
CA ALA A 227 -1.60 26.37 -7.09
C ALA A 227 -2.54 26.80 -8.23
N SER A 228 -3.48 25.96 -8.66
CA SER A 228 -4.37 26.21 -9.78
C SER A 228 -5.70 26.85 -9.34
N PRO A 229 -6.44 27.51 -10.26
CA PRO A 229 -7.79 28.00 -9.97
C PRO A 229 -8.84 26.87 -9.93
N LEU A 230 -8.45 25.61 -10.12
CA LEU A 230 -9.38 24.48 -10.10
C LEU A 230 -9.93 24.24 -8.70
N ASN A 231 -11.24 24.11 -8.59
CA ASN A 231 -11.90 23.70 -7.36
C ASN A 231 -12.19 22.20 -7.41
N ILE A 232 -11.25 21.39 -6.91
CA ILE A 232 -11.39 19.95 -6.83
C ILE A 232 -11.45 19.56 -5.34
N PRO A 233 -12.65 19.37 -4.78
CA PRO A 233 -12.84 19.19 -3.34
C PRO A 233 -12.31 17.85 -2.80
N VAL A 234 -12.14 16.83 -3.62
CA VAL A 234 -11.65 15.52 -3.17
C VAL A 234 -10.33 15.21 -3.87
N LEU A 235 -9.26 15.27 -3.12
CA LEU A 235 -7.91 14.98 -3.59
C LEU A 235 -7.36 13.74 -2.91
N GLY A 236 -6.70 12.88 -3.68
CA GLY A 236 -6.01 11.73 -3.17
C GLY A 236 -4.79 11.35 -4.00
N CYS A 237 -3.81 10.75 -3.36
CA CYS A 237 -2.64 10.21 -4.05
C CYS A 237 -2.01 9.07 -3.24
N VAL A 238 -1.23 8.23 -3.91
CA VAL A 238 -0.54 7.12 -3.25
C VAL A 238 0.45 7.63 -2.20
N ALA A 239 1.15 8.71 -2.50
CA ALA A 239 2.13 9.31 -1.59
C ALA A 239 1.53 9.78 -0.26
N ALA A 240 0.23 10.09 -0.19
CA ALA A 240 -0.41 10.57 1.05
C ALA A 240 -0.49 9.50 2.15
N GLY A 241 -0.31 8.22 1.81
CA GLY A 241 -0.19 7.13 2.78
C GLY A 241 1.14 7.11 3.54
N VAL A 242 2.18 7.81 3.04
CA VAL A 242 3.53 7.80 3.63
C VAL A 242 3.70 8.94 4.64
N GLY A 243 4.33 8.64 5.79
CA GLY A 243 4.47 9.59 6.90
C GLY A 243 5.11 10.93 6.52
N ARG A 244 6.15 10.93 5.68
CA ARG A 244 6.85 12.14 5.24
C ARG A 244 6.01 13.12 4.39
N PHE A 245 4.83 12.70 3.89
CA PHE A 245 3.98 13.53 3.03
C PHE A 245 3.59 14.86 3.68
N ARG A 246 3.31 14.85 4.99
CA ARG A 246 2.98 16.04 5.75
C ARG A 246 4.18 16.99 5.90
N SER A 247 5.37 16.46 6.15
CA SER A 247 6.57 17.30 6.27
C SER A 247 6.91 18.01 4.95
N ASP A 248 6.70 17.33 3.82
CA ASP A 248 7.04 17.87 2.51
C ASP A 248 6.00 18.85 1.95
N LEU A 249 4.70 18.63 2.22
CA LEU A 249 3.64 19.52 1.72
C LEU A 249 3.17 20.57 2.73
N GLY A 250 3.52 20.44 4.00
CA GLY A 250 3.01 21.36 5.02
C GLY A 250 1.47 21.35 5.06
N GLU A 251 0.85 22.52 5.19
CA GLU A 251 -0.60 22.69 5.25
C GLU A 251 -1.34 22.19 3.99
N LEU A 252 -0.66 22.08 2.85
CA LEU A 252 -1.27 21.55 1.63
C LEU A 252 -1.64 20.06 1.74
N ALA A 253 -1.07 19.32 2.68
CA ALA A 253 -1.41 17.93 2.93
C ALA A 253 -2.82 17.76 3.53
N GLU A 254 -3.34 18.79 4.24
CA GLU A 254 -4.62 18.69 4.96
C GLU A 254 -5.79 18.35 4.03
N GLY A 255 -6.56 17.36 4.44
CA GLY A 255 -7.70 16.86 3.68
C GLY A 255 -7.35 15.91 2.53
N ILE A 256 -6.08 15.79 2.13
CA ILE A 256 -5.67 14.84 1.09
C ILE A 256 -5.75 13.42 1.65
N VAL A 257 -6.33 12.51 0.85
CA VAL A 257 -6.43 11.10 1.22
C VAL A 257 -5.42 10.24 0.48
N GLY A 258 -5.05 9.12 1.09
CA GLY A 258 -4.15 8.14 0.45
C GLY A 258 -4.35 6.73 0.97
N PRO A 259 -3.92 5.73 0.19
CA PRO A 259 -3.92 4.35 0.64
C PRO A 259 -2.81 4.14 1.66
N SER A 260 -3.07 3.32 2.66
CA SER A 260 -2.02 2.81 3.55
C SER A 260 -2.15 1.30 3.71
N GLN A 261 -1.02 0.62 3.70
CA GLN A 261 -0.98 -0.82 3.96
C GLN A 261 -1.15 -1.12 5.46
N TRP A 262 -0.78 -0.16 6.33
CA TRP A 262 -0.80 -0.34 7.77
C TRP A 262 -0.70 0.99 8.51
N GLU A 263 -1.39 1.08 9.65
CA GLU A 263 -1.27 2.19 10.61
C GLU A 263 -1.22 1.63 12.03
N GLU A 264 -0.43 2.25 12.92
CA GLU A 264 -0.34 1.81 14.32
C GLU A 264 -1.66 1.98 15.11
N SER A 265 -2.54 2.83 14.61
CA SER A 265 -3.84 3.12 15.20
C SER A 265 -4.95 2.14 14.81
N VAL A 266 -4.63 1.10 14.03
CA VAL A 266 -5.60 0.05 13.71
C VAL A 266 -5.91 -0.75 14.97
N GLU A 267 -7.18 -0.81 15.35
CA GLU A 267 -7.67 -1.67 16.41
C GLU A 267 -7.87 -3.08 15.83
N LEU A 268 -6.93 -3.96 16.12
CA LEU A 268 -6.90 -5.32 15.62
C LEU A 268 -6.35 -6.25 16.69
N GLU A 269 -7.06 -7.34 16.94
CA GLU A 269 -6.62 -8.44 17.80
C GLU A 269 -6.00 -9.53 16.91
N PRO A 270 -4.67 -9.62 16.84
CA PRO A 270 -4.00 -10.58 15.97
C PRO A 270 -3.98 -11.99 16.58
N ALA A 271 -4.20 -12.99 15.74
CA ALA A 271 -3.99 -14.38 16.13
C ALA A 271 -2.50 -14.72 16.26
N LEU A 272 -1.63 -13.99 15.54
CA LEU A 272 -0.18 -14.16 15.55
C LEU A 272 0.52 -12.85 15.87
N GLY A 273 1.35 -12.85 16.90
CA GLY A 273 2.23 -11.73 17.25
C GLY A 273 1.56 -10.64 18.08
N PRO A 274 2.18 -9.46 18.16
CA PRO A 274 1.70 -8.32 18.95
C PRO A 274 0.56 -7.58 18.25
N THR A 275 -0.19 -6.75 19.00
CA THR A 275 -1.10 -5.76 18.41
C THR A 275 -0.34 -4.67 17.63
N PRO A 276 -1.00 -3.91 16.71
CA PRO A 276 -0.34 -2.81 15.99
C PRO A 276 0.33 -1.80 16.92
N ALA A 277 -0.36 -1.36 17.97
CA ALA A 277 0.17 -0.43 18.96
C ALA A 277 1.36 -1.01 19.75
N GLU A 278 1.30 -2.29 20.12
CA GLU A 278 2.40 -2.96 20.80
C GLU A 278 3.62 -3.11 19.89
N PHE A 279 3.44 -3.49 18.63
CA PHE A 279 4.52 -3.53 17.65
C PHE A 279 5.20 -2.16 17.51
N ALA A 280 4.42 -1.09 17.34
CA ALA A 280 4.96 0.25 17.22
C ALA A 280 5.76 0.67 18.47
N ARG A 281 5.27 0.33 19.67
CA ARG A 281 5.99 0.55 20.92
C ARG A 281 7.31 -0.21 20.96
N ARG A 282 7.32 -1.49 20.54
CA ARG A 282 8.55 -2.32 20.49
C ARG A 282 9.57 -1.76 19.50
N MET A 283 9.12 -1.31 18.32
CA MET A 283 9.98 -0.66 17.33
C MET A 283 10.65 0.60 17.88
N ARG A 284 9.89 1.46 18.59
CA ARG A 284 10.46 2.64 19.27
C ARG A 284 11.48 2.24 20.34
N SER A 285 11.20 1.21 21.12
CA SER A 285 12.14 0.68 22.13
C SER A 285 13.40 0.07 21.51
N ALA A 286 13.30 -0.45 20.29
CA ALA A 286 14.44 -0.99 19.54
C ALA A 286 15.27 0.09 18.81
N GLY A 287 14.90 1.38 18.95
CA GLY A 287 15.66 2.51 18.41
C GLY A 287 15.11 3.09 17.11
N ALA A 288 13.85 2.85 16.75
CA ALA A 288 13.21 3.55 15.65
C ALA A 288 13.15 5.05 15.97
N ALA A 289 13.73 5.88 15.08
CA ALA A 289 13.75 7.33 15.26
C ALA A 289 12.36 7.96 15.10
N ASP A 290 11.54 7.38 14.21
CA ASP A 290 10.17 7.81 13.91
C ASP A 290 9.17 6.68 14.21
N SER A 291 7.87 7.00 14.18
CA SER A 291 6.83 5.97 14.19
C SER A 291 7.05 5.01 13.04
N PRO A 292 6.96 3.69 13.29
CA PRO A 292 7.13 2.71 12.22
C PRO A 292 6.04 2.92 11.16
N ASP A 293 6.42 2.71 9.92
CA ASP A 293 5.52 2.75 8.77
C ASP A 293 5.36 1.31 8.22
N TYR A 294 4.47 1.13 7.24
CA TYR A 294 4.13 -0.19 6.68
C TYR A 294 5.32 -1.07 6.27
N PRO A 295 6.50 -0.56 5.81
CA PRO A 295 7.64 -1.43 5.49
C PRO A 295 8.17 -2.23 6.68
N ALA A 296 8.12 -1.64 7.88
CA ALA A 296 8.45 -2.35 9.11
C ALA A 296 7.39 -3.40 9.45
N ALA A 297 6.11 -3.01 9.40
CA ALA A 297 4.99 -3.88 9.76
C ALA A 297 4.90 -5.12 8.84
N GLN A 298 5.02 -4.94 7.53
CA GLN A 298 4.88 -6.03 6.56
C GLN A 298 5.99 -7.08 6.66
N ILE A 299 7.24 -6.68 6.93
CA ILE A 299 8.34 -7.65 7.05
C ILE A 299 8.30 -8.38 8.39
N TYR A 300 7.89 -7.72 9.48
CA TYR A 300 7.66 -8.38 10.76
C TYR A 300 6.52 -9.42 10.64
N ALA A 301 5.42 -9.04 10.00
CA ALA A 301 4.31 -9.94 9.70
C ALA A 301 4.74 -11.12 8.80
N ALA A 302 5.59 -10.88 7.81
CA ALA A 302 6.16 -11.94 6.98
C ALA A 302 6.91 -12.98 7.83
N GLY A 303 7.64 -12.53 8.84
CA GLY A 303 8.30 -13.40 9.81
C GLY A 303 7.31 -14.26 10.60
N LEU A 304 6.26 -13.65 11.16
CA LEU A 304 5.21 -14.37 11.92
C LEU A 304 4.51 -15.44 11.06
N LEU A 305 4.13 -15.07 9.83
CA LEU A 305 3.48 -15.97 8.89
C LEU A 305 4.42 -17.11 8.46
N THR A 306 5.73 -16.81 8.29
CA THR A 306 6.74 -17.82 7.98
C THR A 306 6.90 -18.81 9.14
N THR A 307 6.87 -18.34 10.40
CA THR A 307 6.90 -19.21 11.58
C THR A 307 5.74 -20.18 11.59
N ALA A 308 4.52 -19.70 11.33
CA ALA A 308 3.33 -20.53 11.28
C ALA A 308 3.38 -21.55 10.11
N ALA A 309 3.83 -21.09 8.94
CA ALA A 309 3.95 -21.96 7.75
C ALA A 309 5.01 -23.05 7.94
N LEU A 310 6.19 -22.75 8.52
CA LEU A 310 7.24 -23.71 8.84
C LEU A 310 6.76 -24.77 9.83
N SER A 311 6.04 -24.35 10.87
CA SER A 311 5.48 -25.27 11.87
C SER A 311 4.46 -26.23 11.25
N SER A 312 3.65 -25.74 10.29
CA SER A 312 2.68 -26.55 9.56
C SER A 312 3.33 -27.47 8.52
N ALA A 313 4.34 -26.97 7.79
CA ALA A 313 5.06 -27.76 6.78
C ALA A 313 5.96 -28.85 7.38
N GLY A 314 6.35 -28.70 8.65
CA GLY A 314 7.29 -29.61 9.31
C GLY A 314 8.71 -29.54 8.78
N GLY A 315 9.08 -28.49 8.01
CA GLY A 315 10.41 -28.33 7.42
C GLY A 315 10.55 -27.15 6.48
N CYS A 316 11.74 -27.06 5.88
CA CYS A 316 12.11 -26.00 4.92
C CYS A 316 12.06 -26.50 3.46
N ASP A 317 11.31 -27.58 3.16
CA ASP A 317 11.04 -27.94 1.77
C ASP A 317 10.19 -26.85 1.11
N ASP A 318 10.67 -26.34 -0.01
CA ASP A 318 10.06 -25.17 -0.66
C ASP A 318 8.63 -25.44 -1.15
N ALA A 319 8.32 -26.65 -1.64
CA ALA A 319 6.98 -27.00 -2.10
C ALA A 319 6.01 -27.18 -0.94
N MET A 320 6.43 -27.85 0.14
CA MET A 320 5.63 -28.04 1.34
C MET A 320 5.40 -26.68 2.05
N LEU A 321 6.41 -25.83 2.13
CA LEU A 321 6.30 -24.49 2.71
C LEU A 321 5.34 -23.61 1.90
N ARG A 322 5.43 -23.64 0.56
CA ARG A 322 4.50 -22.90 -0.30
C ARG A 322 3.06 -23.39 -0.15
N ALA A 323 2.86 -24.70 0.01
CA ALA A 323 1.54 -25.30 0.27
C ALA A 323 1.00 -24.86 1.64
N ALA A 324 1.85 -24.88 2.69
CA ALA A 324 1.50 -24.42 4.02
C ALA A 324 1.04 -22.95 4.03
N PHE A 325 1.74 -22.07 3.31
CA PHE A 325 1.29 -20.67 3.13
C PHE A 325 -0.07 -20.60 2.41
N ALA A 326 -0.31 -21.45 1.41
CA ALA A 326 -1.57 -21.44 0.68
C ALA A 326 -2.77 -21.94 1.51
N ASP A 327 -2.52 -22.75 2.52
CA ASP A 327 -3.53 -23.23 3.47
C ASP A 327 -3.75 -22.30 4.66
N LEU A 328 -2.79 -21.43 4.94
CA LEU A 328 -2.84 -20.53 6.08
C LEU A 328 -3.95 -19.48 5.93
N ARG A 329 -4.83 -19.43 6.94
CA ARG A 329 -5.86 -18.42 7.12
C ARG A 329 -5.73 -17.89 8.53
N THR A 330 -5.21 -16.69 8.68
CA THR A 330 -4.91 -16.09 9.98
C THR A 330 -4.83 -14.57 9.85
N ASN A 331 -4.56 -13.90 10.96
CA ASN A 331 -4.21 -12.48 10.94
C ASN A 331 -2.99 -12.21 11.82
N THR A 332 -2.35 -11.11 11.52
CA THR A 332 -1.23 -10.53 12.27
C THR A 332 -1.53 -9.06 12.53
N MET A 333 -0.65 -8.36 13.22
CA MET A 333 -0.78 -6.91 13.38
C MET A 333 -0.80 -6.14 12.04
N PHE A 334 -0.44 -6.79 10.92
CA PHE A 334 -0.51 -6.22 9.57
C PHE A 334 -1.90 -6.40 8.93
N GLY A 335 -2.78 -7.21 9.51
CA GLY A 335 -4.11 -7.53 9.02
C GLY A 335 -4.28 -9.00 8.65
N ASP A 336 -5.36 -9.30 7.94
CA ASP A 336 -5.71 -10.65 7.52
C ASP A 336 -4.78 -11.19 6.46
N PHE A 337 -4.46 -12.47 6.57
CA PHE A 337 -3.62 -13.17 5.62
C PHE A 337 -4.34 -14.36 5.00
N SER A 338 -4.44 -14.32 3.70
CA SER A 338 -4.74 -15.46 2.84
C SER A 338 -4.21 -15.19 1.45
N ILE A 339 -3.72 -16.22 0.76
CA ILE A 339 -3.24 -16.08 -0.61
C ILE A 339 -4.05 -16.92 -1.59
N ASP A 340 -4.12 -16.45 -2.82
CA ASP A 340 -4.60 -17.25 -3.94
C ASP A 340 -3.67 -18.45 -4.14
N ARG A 341 -4.24 -19.65 -4.19
CA ARG A 341 -3.45 -20.90 -4.23
C ARG A 341 -2.59 -21.01 -5.48
N VAL A 342 -3.05 -20.48 -6.61
CA VAL A 342 -2.38 -20.62 -7.89
C VAL A 342 -1.29 -19.58 -8.06
N THR A 343 -1.62 -18.31 -7.79
CA THR A 343 -0.73 -17.18 -8.06
C THR A 343 0.13 -16.76 -6.88
N GLY A 344 -0.23 -17.15 -5.64
CA GLY A 344 0.42 -16.67 -4.42
C GLY A 344 0.11 -15.21 -4.06
N ARG A 345 -0.81 -14.57 -4.78
CA ARG A 345 -1.24 -13.19 -4.52
C ARG A 345 -1.99 -13.12 -3.19
N GLN A 346 -1.68 -12.11 -2.37
CA GLN A 346 -2.42 -11.80 -1.17
C GLN A 346 -3.87 -11.37 -1.52
N ILE A 347 -4.85 -11.98 -0.85
CA ILE A 347 -6.29 -11.73 -1.06
C ILE A 347 -7.05 -11.46 0.25
N GLY A 348 -6.43 -11.64 1.40
CA GLY A 348 -7.05 -11.39 2.71
C GLY A 348 -6.77 -9.99 3.24
N HIS A 349 -5.58 -9.46 2.98
CA HIS A 349 -5.17 -8.15 3.49
C HIS A 349 -5.97 -7.01 2.86
N GLN A 350 -6.35 -6.06 3.69
CA GLN A 350 -7.19 -4.92 3.30
C GLN A 350 -6.43 -3.62 3.36
N MET A 351 -6.47 -2.87 2.24
CA MET A 351 -5.93 -1.50 2.20
C MET A 351 -6.75 -0.56 3.05
N LEU A 352 -6.07 0.23 3.86
CA LEU A 352 -6.66 1.36 4.56
C LEU A 352 -6.72 2.57 3.62
N LEU A 353 -7.70 3.43 3.83
CA LEU A 353 -7.70 4.79 3.31
C LEU A 353 -7.51 5.75 4.48
N VAL A 354 -6.45 6.54 4.41
CA VAL A 354 -6.12 7.54 5.43
C VAL A 354 -6.34 8.95 4.90
N GLN A 355 -6.61 9.89 5.79
CA GLN A 355 -6.69 11.31 5.51
C GLN A 355 -5.76 12.08 6.44
N TRP A 356 -5.07 13.08 5.92
CA TRP A 356 -4.34 14.04 6.74
C TRP A 356 -5.31 15.01 7.40
N HIS A 357 -5.34 15.01 8.72
CA HIS A 357 -6.20 15.87 9.52
C HIS A 357 -5.42 16.42 10.71
N ARG A 358 -5.31 17.76 10.79
CA ARG A 358 -4.54 18.45 11.84
C ARG A 358 -3.12 17.90 12.01
N GLY A 359 -2.46 17.64 10.89
CA GLY A 359 -1.09 17.14 10.84
C GLY A 359 -0.91 15.66 11.17
N LYS A 360 -1.99 14.88 11.34
CA LYS A 360 -1.96 13.44 11.62
C LYS A 360 -2.67 12.64 10.54
N LYS A 361 -2.23 11.43 10.29
CA LYS A 361 -2.97 10.47 9.47
C LYS A 361 -4.12 9.89 10.30
N VAL A 362 -5.33 9.91 9.75
CA VAL A 362 -6.54 9.32 10.36
C VAL A 362 -7.13 8.32 9.36
N ILE A 363 -7.42 7.12 9.82
CA ILE A 363 -8.08 6.09 9.02
C ILE A 363 -9.54 6.52 8.79
N ILE A 364 -9.97 6.55 7.53
CA ILE A 364 -11.33 7.00 7.16
C ILE A 364 -12.16 5.91 6.47
N VAL A 365 -11.50 4.92 5.86
CA VAL A 365 -12.19 3.77 5.26
C VAL A 365 -11.38 2.51 5.53
N PRO A 366 -11.92 1.55 6.27
CA PRO A 366 -11.52 0.17 6.21
C PRO A 366 -12.28 -0.52 5.07
N GLU A 367 -11.61 -1.32 4.24
CA GLU A 367 -12.31 -2.27 3.38
C GLU A 367 -12.66 -3.52 4.21
N SER A 368 -13.88 -3.68 4.68
CA SER A 368 -14.33 -4.97 5.19
C SER A 368 -14.94 -5.79 4.05
N HIS A 369 -14.55 -7.06 3.93
CA HIS A 369 -15.23 -8.03 3.06
C HIS A 369 -16.50 -8.60 3.72
N ASP A 370 -16.74 -8.28 4.98
CA ASP A 370 -17.91 -8.73 5.74
C ASP A 370 -18.74 -7.51 6.14
N ASP A 371 -19.92 -7.38 5.54
CA ASP A 371 -20.88 -6.32 5.85
C ASP A 371 -21.38 -6.37 7.30
N SER A 372 -21.03 -7.41 8.09
CA SER A 372 -21.46 -7.63 9.46
C SER A 372 -20.51 -7.07 10.53
N VAL A 373 -19.29 -6.69 10.16
CA VAL A 373 -18.31 -6.11 11.09
C VAL A 373 -17.92 -4.71 10.61
N SER A 374 -18.76 -3.74 10.93
CA SER A 374 -18.33 -2.34 10.96
C SER A 374 -17.50 -2.17 12.23
N PRO A 375 -16.18 -1.99 12.16
CA PRO A 375 -15.47 -1.46 13.29
C PRO A 375 -16.05 -0.07 13.58
N ASP A 376 -16.32 0.21 14.83
CA ASP A 376 -16.80 1.50 15.31
C ASP A 376 -15.66 2.52 15.18
N TYR A 377 -15.39 2.98 13.94
CA TYR A 377 -14.42 4.02 13.70
C TYR A 377 -15.03 5.37 14.05
N PRO A 378 -14.49 6.08 15.04
CA PRO A 378 -15.04 7.35 15.43
C PRO A 378 -14.96 8.30 14.22
N SER A 379 -16.10 8.53 13.59
CA SER A 379 -16.37 9.76 12.79
C SER A 379 -15.42 10.08 11.61
N GLY A 380 -14.80 9.10 10.93
CA GLY A 380 -14.02 9.37 9.71
C GLY A 380 -14.80 10.15 8.66
N LEU A 381 -16.08 9.86 8.50
CA LEU A 381 -16.98 10.64 7.64
C LEU A 381 -17.18 12.08 8.14
N ARG A 382 -17.22 12.34 9.45
CA ARG A 382 -17.27 13.70 10.03
C ARG A 382 -15.96 14.46 9.80
N LEU A 383 -14.82 13.80 9.91
CA LEU A 383 -13.51 14.40 9.65
C LEU A 383 -13.35 14.76 8.17
N LEU A 384 -13.84 13.90 7.28
CA LEU A 384 -13.86 14.18 5.84
C LEU A 384 -14.79 15.35 5.51
N LEU A 385 -15.99 15.42 6.11
CA LEU A 385 -16.91 16.53 5.94
C LEU A 385 -16.33 17.83 6.50
N ALA A 386 -15.63 17.78 7.64
CA ALA A 386 -14.92 18.95 8.19
C ALA A 386 -13.76 19.39 7.27
N GLY A 387 -13.03 18.45 6.66
CA GLY A 387 -12.01 18.75 5.65
C GLY A 387 -12.60 19.41 4.40
N ILE A 388 -13.74 18.93 3.91
CA ILE A 388 -14.47 19.53 2.79
C ILE A 388 -15.02 20.93 3.16
N GLU A 389 -15.49 21.13 4.39
CA GLU A 389 -15.90 22.43 4.89
C GLU A 389 -14.72 23.39 5.05
N MET A 390 -13.54 22.94 5.50
CA MET A 390 -12.33 23.76 5.53
C MET A 390 -11.88 24.20 4.11
N PHE A 391 -12.03 23.33 3.11
CA PHE A 391 -11.80 23.72 1.71
C PHE A 391 -12.81 24.76 1.20
N ARG A 392 -14.06 24.73 1.69
CA ARG A 392 -15.06 25.76 1.40
C ARG A 392 -14.75 27.11 2.09
N LEU A 393 -14.18 27.08 3.28
CA LEU A 393 -13.81 28.29 4.03
C LEU A 393 -12.56 29.01 3.48
N ARG A 394 -11.81 28.41 2.56
CA ARG A 394 -10.66 29.02 1.87
C ARG A 394 -11.02 29.80 0.60
N ARG A 395 -12.29 30.02 0.31
CA ARG A 395 -12.67 30.91 -0.81
C ARG A 395 -12.46 32.35 -0.41
N PRO A 396 -11.73 33.15 -1.22
CA PRO A 396 -11.90 34.60 -1.17
C PRO A 396 -13.26 34.91 -1.78
N ASP A 397 -14.13 35.55 -1.00
CA ASP A 397 -15.29 36.32 -1.41
C ASP A 397 -16.29 35.68 -2.39
N ASP A 398 -17.27 34.95 -1.84
CA ASP A 398 -18.51 34.59 -2.56
C ASP A 398 -19.53 35.73 -2.44
N SER A 399 -19.22 36.93 -2.90
CA SER A 399 -20.22 37.94 -3.22
C SER A 399 -20.38 38.04 -4.73
N GLN A 400 -21.57 37.61 -5.19
CA GLN A 400 -22.09 37.68 -6.56
C GLN A 400 -21.80 36.50 -7.49
N GLU A 401 -22.80 35.66 -7.69
CA GLU A 401 -23.57 35.55 -8.95
C GLU A 401 -24.58 34.41 -8.85
N SER A 402 -25.84 34.77 -8.77
CA SER A 402 -26.97 33.96 -9.18
C SER A 402 -26.95 33.87 -10.71
N LEU A 403 -26.64 32.72 -11.26
CA LEU A 403 -26.86 32.48 -12.69
C LEU A 403 -28.00 31.48 -12.85
N ASP A 404 -29.01 31.96 -13.54
CA ASP A 404 -30.18 31.25 -14.00
C ASP A 404 -29.84 29.94 -14.71
N ASP A 405 -30.45 28.86 -14.24
CA ASP A 405 -30.47 27.55 -14.87
C ASP A 405 -31.53 27.55 -15.98
N ASP A 406 -31.17 27.94 -17.20
CA ASP A 406 -31.86 27.53 -18.40
C ASP A 406 -31.09 26.36 -19.04
N ASP A 407 -31.60 25.16 -18.85
CA ASP A 407 -31.16 23.95 -19.55
C ASP A 407 -32.06 23.71 -20.76
N PRO A 408 -31.59 23.88 -22.01
CA PRO A 408 -32.42 23.74 -23.22
C PRO A 408 -32.67 22.28 -23.67
N ASP A 409 -32.25 21.24 -22.88
CA ASP A 409 -32.39 19.84 -23.32
C ASP A 409 -33.36 18.98 -22.46
N ALA A 410 -34.37 19.59 -21.85
CA ALA A 410 -35.36 18.86 -21.05
C ALA A 410 -36.58 18.37 -21.86
N ASP A 411 -36.62 18.53 -23.18
CA ASP A 411 -37.74 18.02 -23.99
C ASP A 411 -37.24 17.28 -25.25
N LYS A 412 -36.92 15.99 -25.10
CA LYS A 412 -37.10 14.95 -26.13
C LYS A 412 -36.67 13.58 -25.59
N ARG A 413 -37.72 12.78 -25.26
CA ARG A 413 -37.84 11.33 -25.08
C ARG A 413 -37.52 10.76 -23.72
#